data_3ccfda3e1af37fab976f96ebf6a1415d
#
_entry.id   3ccfda3e1af37fab976f96ebf6a1415d
#
_cell.length_a   1.000
_cell.length_b   1.000
_cell.length_c   1.000
_cell.angle_alpha   90.00
_cell.angle_beta   90.00
_cell.angle_gamma   90.00
#
_symmetry.space_group_name_H-M   'P 1'
#
loop_
_entity.id
_entity.type
_entity.pdbx_description
1 polymer ?
#
loop_
_entity_poly.entity_id
_entity_poly.type
_entity_poly.pdbx_seq_one_letter_code
_entity_poly.pdbx_strand_id
1 'polypeptide(L)'
;MSFKYKTTEWNNKKVILGEGSLNPRKPINILIGFHGAGSTPENMLVHGNKLSLDNTFMLFPEGPIDAEEGRWSWWLDGPKQKESVSDFLKFSSRVIETAQDYLNSRFDKSETRICLWGFSQGGAAALTYTLLGKHPLHRVASVWGFLPEFS
;
A
#
# COMPACT_ATOMS: atom_id res chain seq x y z
N MET A 1 9.29 6.99 -18.32
CA MET A 1 10.17 6.27 -17.36
C MET A 1 9.49 4.98 -16.92
N SER A 2 10.19 3.88 -16.96
CA SER A 2 9.64 2.60 -16.54
C SER A 2 10.11 2.26 -15.14
N PHE A 3 9.25 1.58 -14.38
CA PHE A 3 9.58 1.07 -13.07
C PHE A 3 10.16 -0.33 -13.18
N LYS A 4 11.10 -0.64 -12.32
CA LYS A 4 11.63 -1.99 -12.15
C LYS A 4 11.01 -2.56 -10.90
N TYR A 5 10.50 -3.78 -11.00
CA TYR A 5 9.79 -4.44 -9.91
C TYR A 5 10.64 -5.54 -9.29
N LYS A 6 10.52 -5.67 -7.99
CA LYS A 6 11.21 -6.69 -7.22
C LYS A 6 10.26 -7.18 -6.13
N THR A 7 10.15 -8.50 -5.97
CA THR A 7 9.35 -9.09 -4.91
C THR A 7 10.23 -9.33 -3.69
N THR A 8 9.75 -8.96 -2.52
CA THR A 8 10.42 -9.22 -1.26
C THR A 8 9.40 -9.57 -0.17
N GLU A 9 9.87 -9.80 1.04
CA GLU A 9 9.02 -10.01 2.20
C GLU A 9 9.34 -8.98 3.26
N TRP A 10 8.27 -8.37 3.79
CA TRP A 10 8.34 -7.48 4.95
C TRP A 10 7.38 -8.02 6.00
N ASN A 11 7.89 -8.28 7.21
CA ASN A 11 7.08 -8.78 8.31
C ASN A 11 6.30 -10.06 7.94
N ASN A 12 6.97 -10.97 7.23
CA ASN A 12 6.43 -12.27 6.80
C ASN A 12 5.31 -12.17 5.75
N LYS A 13 5.15 -11.02 5.10
CA LYS A 13 4.19 -10.85 4.01
C LYS A 13 4.92 -10.42 2.75
N LYS A 14 4.43 -10.91 1.61
CA LYS A 14 4.98 -10.53 0.32
C LYS A 14 4.66 -9.08 0.02
N VAL A 15 5.63 -8.36 -0.53
CA VAL A 15 5.43 -7.02 -1.06
C VAL A 15 6.22 -6.91 -2.37
N ILE A 16 5.59 -6.26 -3.36
CA ILE A 16 6.28 -5.97 -4.62
C ILE A 16 6.72 -4.51 -4.56
N LEU A 17 8.00 -4.28 -4.78
CA LEU A 17 8.60 -2.95 -4.79
C LEU A 17 8.79 -2.52 -6.23
N GLY A 18 8.43 -1.29 -6.55
CA GLY A 18 8.65 -0.71 -7.87
C GLY A 18 9.37 0.62 -7.78
N GLU A 19 10.45 0.78 -8.51
CA GLU A 19 11.16 2.05 -8.50
C GLU A 19 11.73 2.38 -9.86
N GLY A 20 11.77 3.67 -10.15
CA GLY A 20 12.57 4.24 -11.23
C GLY A 20 13.80 4.88 -10.62
N SER A 21 14.22 6.02 -11.16
CA SER A 21 15.33 6.80 -10.57
C SER A 21 14.80 7.59 -9.38
N LEU A 22 15.43 7.45 -8.23
CA LEU A 22 15.08 8.20 -7.02
C LEU A 22 16.13 9.25 -6.71
N ASN A 23 15.66 10.46 -6.40
CA ASN A 23 16.51 11.57 -6.00
C ASN A 23 16.24 11.90 -4.52
N PRO A 24 17.14 11.52 -3.60
CA PRO A 24 16.92 11.74 -2.17
C PRO A 24 17.03 13.20 -1.74
N ARG A 25 17.49 14.09 -2.63
CA ARG A 25 17.56 15.53 -2.34
C ARG A 25 16.18 16.19 -2.41
N LYS A 26 15.19 15.52 -2.98
CA LYS A 26 13.79 15.95 -3.06
C LYS A 26 12.94 14.98 -2.29
N PRO A 27 11.74 15.39 -1.85
CA PRO A 27 10.84 14.44 -1.21
C PRO A 27 10.56 13.25 -2.12
N ILE A 28 10.68 12.05 -1.55
CA ILE A 28 10.37 10.81 -2.26
C ILE A 28 8.93 10.44 -1.94
N ASN A 29 8.13 10.22 -2.97
CA ASN A 29 6.77 9.76 -2.79
C ASN A 29 6.77 8.25 -2.59
N ILE A 30 6.22 7.80 -1.46
CA ILE A 30 5.94 6.39 -1.23
C ILE A 30 4.50 6.17 -1.64
N LEU A 31 4.30 5.44 -2.73
CA LEU A 31 2.96 5.18 -3.27
C LEU A 31 2.58 3.73 -3.02
N ILE A 32 1.61 3.52 -2.15
CA ILE A 32 1.14 2.18 -1.79
C ILE A 32 -0.14 1.88 -2.57
N GLY A 33 -0.12 0.80 -3.34
CA GLY A 33 -1.27 0.33 -4.11
C GLY A 33 -1.92 -0.87 -3.44
N PHE A 34 -3.20 -0.75 -3.12
CA PHE A 34 -3.98 -1.81 -2.49
C PHE A 34 -4.79 -2.57 -3.54
N HIS A 35 -4.56 -3.88 -3.65
CA HIS A 35 -5.34 -4.75 -4.56
C HIS A 35 -6.77 -4.91 -4.07
N GLY A 36 -7.65 -5.43 -4.92
CA GLY A 36 -9.05 -5.70 -4.54
C GLY A 36 -9.17 -6.92 -3.62
N ALA A 37 -10.38 -7.13 -3.08
CA ALA A 37 -10.67 -8.30 -2.26
C ALA A 37 -10.47 -9.58 -3.07
N GLY A 38 -9.85 -10.59 -2.45
CA GLY A 38 -9.60 -11.87 -3.11
C GLY A 38 -8.65 -11.74 -4.31
N SER A 39 -7.74 -10.78 -4.27
CA SER A 39 -6.82 -10.50 -5.36
C SER A 39 -5.37 -10.64 -4.89
N THR A 40 -4.42 -10.13 -5.67
CA THR A 40 -2.99 -10.25 -5.40
C THR A 40 -2.28 -8.94 -5.75
N PRO A 41 -1.09 -8.70 -5.15
CA PRO A 41 -0.30 -7.53 -5.54
C PRO A 41 0.14 -7.58 -7.00
N GLU A 42 0.34 -8.76 -7.58
CA GLU A 42 0.69 -8.89 -9.00
C GLU A 42 -0.36 -8.25 -9.92
N ASN A 43 -1.63 -8.33 -9.53
CA ASN A 43 -2.71 -7.74 -10.34
C ASN A 43 -2.66 -6.21 -10.39
N MET A 44 -1.89 -5.58 -9.53
CA MET A 44 -1.71 -4.13 -9.54
C MET A 44 -0.64 -3.66 -10.52
N LEU A 45 0.25 -4.56 -10.97
CA LEU A 45 1.38 -4.16 -11.79
C LEU A 45 0.98 -3.59 -13.14
N VAL A 46 -0.10 -4.07 -13.74
CA VAL A 46 -0.59 -3.54 -15.01
C VAL A 46 -0.98 -2.06 -14.87
N HIS A 47 -1.49 -1.68 -13.71
CA HIS A 47 -1.83 -0.28 -13.42
C HIS A 47 -0.58 0.53 -13.11
N GLY A 48 0.32 -0.02 -12.31
CA GLY A 48 1.59 0.62 -11.96
C GLY A 48 2.42 0.95 -13.20
N ASN A 49 2.45 0.04 -14.18
CA ASN A 49 3.18 0.24 -15.42
C ASN A 49 2.68 1.41 -16.26
N LYS A 50 1.43 1.82 -16.05
CA LYS A 50 0.83 2.94 -16.78
C LYS A 50 1.08 4.28 -16.10
N LEU A 51 1.60 4.28 -14.89
CA LEU A 51 1.89 5.51 -14.16
C LEU A 51 3.24 6.05 -14.57
N SER A 52 3.29 7.36 -14.80
CA SER A 52 4.52 8.06 -15.14
C SER A 52 4.79 9.07 -14.02
N LEU A 53 5.33 8.58 -12.91
CA LEU A 53 5.51 9.35 -11.69
C LEU A 53 6.99 9.53 -11.40
N ASP A 54 7.38 10.79 -11.16
CA ASP A 54 8.74 11.13 -10.81
C ASP A 54 8.99 10.93 -9.31
N ASN A 55 10.20 10.52 -8.99
CA ASN A 55 10.69 10.41 -7.61
C ASN A 55 9.75 9.60 -6.72
N THR A 56 9.26 8.48 -7.24
CA THR A 56 8.25 7.66 -6.58
C THR A 56 8.77 6.24 -6.35
N PHE A 57 8.58 5.78 -5.12
CA PHE A 57 8.83 4.41 -4.70
C PHE A 57 7.47 3.73 -4.52
N MET A 58 7.16 2.77 -5.38
CA MET A 58 5.87 2.08 -5.35
C MET A 58 5.93 0.81 -4.53
N LEU A 59 4.85 0.56 -3.79
CA LEU A 59 4.68 -0.65 -2.99
C LEU A 59 3.34 -1.29 -3.32
N PHE A 60 3.36 -2.60 -3.52
CA PHE A 60 2.15 -3.38 -3.69
C PHE A 60 2.18 -4.50 -2.65
N PRO A 61 1.67 -4.26 -1.44
CA PRO A 61 1.65 -5.29 -0.41
C PRO A 61 0.53 -6.29 -0.62
N GLU A 62 0.79 -7.52 -0.23
CA GLU A 62 -0.21 -8.57 -0.14
C GLU A 62 -1.07 -8.32 1.09
N GLY A 63 -2.39 -8.39 0.95
CA GLY A 63 -3.30 -8.17 2.08
C GLY A 63 -3.09 -9.20 3.19
N PRO A 64 -3.42 -8.85 4.44
CA PRO A 64 -3.14 -9.72 5.58
C PRO A 64 -4.14 -10.88 5.76
N ILE A 65 -5.26 -10.85 5.06
CA ILE A 65 -6.29 -11.88 5.20
C ILE A 65 -6.16 -12.89 4.06
N ASP A 66 -6.01 -14.17 4.43
CA ASP A 66 -5.98 -15.27 3.47
C ASP A 66 -7.38 -15.48 2.87
N ALA A 67 -7.49 -15.30 1.56
CA ALA A 67 -8.73 -15.51 0.81
C ALA A 67 -8.67 -16.82 0.01
N GLU A 68 -7.75 -17.72 0.35
CA GLU A 68 -7.49 -19.02 -0.24
C GLU A 68 -6.90 -18.96 -1.65
N GLU A 69 -6.25 -20.03 -2.05
CA GLU A 69 -5.67 -20.20 -3.39
C GLU A 69 -4.68 -19.09 -3.78
N GLY A 70 -3.90 -18.58 -2.81
CA GLY A 70 -2.90 -17.54 -3.08
C GLY A 70 -3.50 -16.16 -3.31
N ARG A 71 -4.73 -15.95 -2.88
CA ARG A 71 -5.45 -14.67 -2.96
C ARG A 71 -5.59 -14.07 -1.57
N TRP A 72 -5.78 -12.75 -1.50
CA TRP A 72 -5.68 -12.01 -0.25
C TRP A 72 -6.72 -10.89 -0.19
N SER A 73 -7.03 -10.45 1.02
CA SER A 73 -7.97 -9.35 1.27
C SER A 73 -7.44 -8.47 2.40
N TRP A 74 -8.03 -7.29 2.58
CA TRP A 74 -7.59 -6.33 3.58
C TRP A 74 -8.27 -6.53 4.93
N TRP A 75 -9.53 -6.96 4.91
CA TRP A 75 -10.30 -7.29 6.10
C TRP A 75 -11.38 -8.32 5.76
N LEU A 76 -12.04 -8.81 6.81
CA LEU A 76 -13.15 -9.74 6.68
C LEU A 76 -14.47 -8.97 6.68
N ASP A 77 -15.43 -9.42 5.88
CA ASP A 77 -16.79 -8.95 5.97
C ASP A 77 -17.52 -9.67 7.11
N GLY A 78 -18.65 -9.13 7.54
CA GLY A 78 -19.49 -9.75 8.56
C GLY A 78 -19.06 -9.41 9.98
N PRO A 79 -19.31 -10.32 10.95
CA PRO A 79 -19.14 -10.00 12.37
C PRO A 79 -17.73 -9.60 12.79
N LYS A 80 -16.71 -10.02 12.05
CA LYS A 80 -15.32 -9.71 12.37
C LYS A 80 -14.77 -8.50 11.61
N GLN A 81 -15.63 -7.74 10.94
CA GLN A 81 -15.15 -6.63 10.11
C GLN A 81 -14.41 -5.57 10.93
N LYS A 82 -14.97 -5.11 12.04
CA LYS A 82 -14.33 -4.08 12.88
C LYS A 82 -12.96 -4.51 13.37
N GLU A 83 -12.86 -5.73 13.86
CA GLU A 83 -11.59 -6.28 14.37
C GLU A 83 -10.55 -6.37 13.26
N SER A 84 -10.95 -6.91 12.12
CA SER A 84 -10.02 -7.08 10.99
C SER A 84 -9.66 -5.74 10.35
N VAL A 85 -10.53 -4.74 10.37
CA VAL A 85 -10.20 -3.37 9.95
C VAL A 85 -9.16 -2.77 10.89
N SER A 86 -9.29 -2.97 12.20
CA SER A 86 -8.29 -2.52 13.16
C SER A 86 -6.92 -3.15 12.87
N ASP A 87 -6.89 -4.44 12.58
CA ASP A 87 -5.66 -5.15 12.20
C ASP A 87 -5.08 -4.62 10.89
N PHE A 88 -5.94 -4.30 9.92
CA PHE A 88 -5.52 -3.68 8.67
C PHE A 88 -4.81 -2.35 8.89
N LEU A 89 -5.33 -1.52 9.79
CA LEU A 89 -4.72 -0.22 10.08
C LEU A 89 -3.31 -0.38 10.67
N LYS A 90 -3.15 -1.34 11.58
CA LYS A 90 -1.83 -1.66 12.16
C LYS A 90 -0.88 -2.21 11.11
N PHE A 91 -1.37 -3.11 10.28
CA PHE A 91 -0.60 -3.69 9.18
C PHE A 91 -0.09 -2.60 8.24
N SER A 92 -0.98 -1.71 7.81
CA SER A 92 -0.64 -0.65 6.85
C SER A 92 0.34 0.37 7.44
N SER A 93 0.17 0.73 8.72
CA SER A 93 1.13 1.60 9.40
C SER A 93 2.52 0.96 9.44
N ARG A 94 2.59 -0.35 9.66
CA ARG A 94 3.86 -1.08 9.68
C ARG A 94 4.50 -1.10 8.29
N VAL A 95 3.71 -1.27 7.23
CA VAL A 95 4.22 -1.20 5.86
C VAL A 95 4.82 0.17 5.58
N ILE A 96 4.13 1.24 5.98
CA ILE A 96 4.63 2.61 5.82
C ILE A 96 5.96 2.79 6.55
N GLU A 97 6.02 2.38 7.80
CA GLU A 97 7.22 2.51 8.63
C GLU A 97 8.40 1.72 8.06
N THR A 98 8.13 0.51 7.59
CA THR A 98 9.15 -0.32 6.94
C THR A 98 9.68 0.32 5.66
N ALA A 99 8.79 0.91 4.86
CA ALA A 99 9.18 1.61 3.64
C ALA A 99 10.06 2.82 3.95
N GLN A 100 9.69 3.60 4.98
CA GLN A 100 10.49 4.76 5.41
C GLN A 100 11.87 4.33 5.89
N ASP A 101 11.94 3.27 6.69
CA ASP A 101 13.21 2.72 7.18
C ASP A 101 14.08 2.22 6.02
N TYR A 102 13.47 1.55 5.05
CA TYR A 102 14.17 1.06 3.88
C TYR A 102 14.82 2.21 3.10
N LEU A 103 14.08 3.28 2.85
CA LEU A 103 14.61 4.43 2.13
C LEU A 103 15.65 5.20 2.95
N ASN A 104 15.45 5.33 4.25
CA ASN A 104 16.41 6.00 5.13
C ASN A 104 17.73 5.23 5.25
N SER A 105 17.69 3.91 5.25
CA SER A 105 18.91 3.11 5.25
C SER A 105 19.68 3.22 3.95
N ARG A 106 18.97 3.46 2.85
CA ARG A 106 19.55 3.53 1.51
C ARG A 106 20.06 4.93 1.17
N PHE A 107 19.35 5.99 1.59
CA PHE A 107 19.61 7.37 1.16
C PHE A 107 19.98 8.33 2.28
N ASP A 108 20.02 7.90 3.50
CA ASP A 108 20.32 8.74 4.66
C ASP A 108 19.44 9.99 4.76
N LYS A 109 18.44 9.96 5.63
CA LYS A 109 17.54 11.09 5.96
C LYS A 109 16.77 11.70 4.78
N SER A 110 16.24 10.89 3.90
CA SER A 110 15.35 11.40 2.86
C SER A 110 13.99 11.79 3.44
N GLU A 111 13.43 12.91 2.95
CA GLU A 111 12.04 13.25 3.24
C GLU A 111 11.13 12.36 2.43
N THR A 112 10.05 11.84 3.04
CA THR A 112 9.09 11.00 2.34
C THR A 112 7.69 11.55 2.47
N ARG A 113 6.87 11.30 1.45
CA ARG A 113 5.44 11.64 1.41
C ARG A 113 4.66 10.38 1.11
N ILE A 114 3.61 10.13 1.87
CA ILE A 114 2.84 8.90 1.73
C ILE A 114 1.62 9.13 0.85
N CYS A 115 1.50 8.32 -0.20
CA CYS A 115 0.36 8.35 -1.12
C CYS A 115 -0.27 6.96 -1.17
N LEU A 116 -1.59 6.91 -1.21
CA LEU A 116 -2.32 5.65 -1.26
C LEU A 116 -3.23 5.61 -2.48
N TRP A 117 -3.43 4.43 -3.03
CA TRP A 117 -4.42 4.21 -4.09
C TRP A 117 -4.90 2.77 -4.10
N GLY A 118 -6.04 2.53 -4.72
CA GLY A 118 -6.55 1.18 -4.84
C GLY A 118 -7.89 1.12 -5.54
N PHE A 119 -8.33 -0.10 -5.84
CA PHE A 119 -9.58 -0.38 -6.53
C PHE A 119 -10.47 -1.26 -5.67
N SER A 120 -11.78 -1.01 -5.64
CA SER A 120 -12.77 -1.80 -4.91
C SER A 120 -12.40 -1.86 -3.42
N GLN A 121 -12.21 -3.03 -2.82
CA GLN A 121 -11.78 -3.11 -1.43
C GLN A 121 -10.41 -2.42 -1.22
N GLY A 122 -9.53 -2.44 -2.21
CA GLY A 122 -8.28 -1.67 -2.15
C GLY A 122 -8.53 -0.17 -2.11
N GLY A 123 -9.53 0.30 -2.85
CA GLY A 123 -9.98 1.70 -2.77
C GLY A 123 -10.58 2.02 -1.41
N ALA A 124 -11.36 1.09 -0.86
CA ALA A 124 -11.89 1.20 0.49
C ALA A 124 -10.78 1.22 1.53
N ALA A 125 -9.72 0.42 1.32
CA ALA A 125 -8.54 0.39 2.19
C ALA A 125 -7.85 1.75 2.22
N ALA A 126 -7.66 2.37 1.06
CA ALA A 126 -7.06 3.70 0.96
C ALA A 126 -7.89 4.76 1.71
N LEU A 127 -9.22 4.74 1.54
CA LEU A 127 -10.12 5.67 2.24
C LEU A 127 -10.10 5.44 3.74
N THR A 128 -10.18 4.18 4.15
CA THR A 128 -10.22 3.82 5.58
C THR A 128 -8.95 4.27 6.28
N TYR A 129 -7.80 4.03 5.66
CA TYR A 129 -6.54 4.49 6.25
C TYR A 129 -6.46 6.01 6.29
N THR A 130 -6.99 6.70 5.29
CA THR A 130 -7.03 8.17 5.29
C THR A 130 -7.79 8.71 6.50
N LEU A 131 -8.90 8.07 6.87
CA LEU A 131 -9.74 8.53 7.98
C LEU A 131 -9.23 8.09 9.35
N LEU A 132 -8.63 6.93 9.46
CA LEU A 132 -8.35 6.29 10.75
C LEU A 132 -6.88 5.96 10.97
N GLY A 133 -6.05 6.07 9.95
CA GLY A 133 -4.65 5.70 10.03
C GLY A 133 -3.81 6.67 10.85
N LYS A 134 -2.70 6.17 11.34
CA LYS A 134 -1.79 6.88 12.23
C LYS A 134 -0.91 7.90 11.50
N HIS A 135 -0.50 7.59 10.26
CA HIS A 135 0.45 8.42 9.53
C HIS A 135 -0.28 9.42 8.62
N PRO A 136 0.20 10.67 8.55
CA PRO A 136 -0.40 11.64 7.64
C PRO A 136 -0.12 11.28 6.19
N LEU A 137 -1.09 11.58 5.33
CA LEU A 137 -1.02 11.27 3.91
C LEU A 137 -0.90 12.53 3.07
N HIS A 138 -0.16 12.41 1.97
CA HIS A 138 0.00 13.52 1.02
C HIS A 138 -1.09 13.48 -0.07
N ARG A 139 -1.38 12.32 -0.63
CA ARG A 139 -2.42 12.15 -1.66
C ARG A 139 -3.05 10.76 -1.54
N VAL A 140 -4.32 10.69 -1.93
CA VAL A 140 -5.07 9.43 -1.92
C VAL A 140 -5.96 9.37 -3.15
N ALA A 141 -6.00 8.22 -3.81
CA ALA A 141 -6.90 7.94 -4.92
C ALA A 141 -7.64 6.63 -4.67
N SER A 142 -8.95 6.68 -4.72
CA SER A 142 -9.79 5.51 -4.51
C SER A 142 -10.73 5.33 -5.69
N VAL A 143 -10.69 4.15 -6.31
CA VAL A 143 -11.55 3.81 -7.43
C VAL A 143 -12.58 2.79 -6.97
N TRP A 144 -13.85 3.16 -6.99
CA TRP A 144 -14.97 2.32 -6.51
C TRP A 144 -14.79 1.86 -5.07
N GLY A 145 -14.18 2.69 -4.25
CA GLY A 145 -14.03 2.40 -2.83
C GLY A 145 -15.33 2.66 -2.06
N PHE A 146 -15.39 2.06 -0.89
CA PHE A 146 -16.51 2.20 0.04
C PHE A 146 -15.93 2.14 1.45
N LEU A 147 -16.70 2.56 2.43
CA LEU A 147 -16.21 2.49 3.81
C LEU A 147 -16.75 1.22 4.47
N PRO A 148 -15.89 0.45 5.14
CA PRO A 148 -16.36 -0.68 5.94
C PRO A 148 -16.95 -0.20 7.26
N GLU A 149 -17.58 -1.10 7.99
CA GLU A 149 -18.02 -0.82 9.35
C GLU A 149 -16.81 -0.77 10.27
N PHE A 150 -16.67 0.33 11.01
CA PHE A 150 -15.53 0.51 11.91
C PHE A 150 -15.88 1.22 13.23
N SER A 151 -17.13 1.50 13.45
CA SER A 151 -17.60 2.18 14.68
C SER A 151 -18.49 1.28 15.55
#